data_a8f61e05ff1fced5224fde14da51ffa1
#
_entry.id   a8f61e05ff1fced5224fde14da51ffa1
#
_cell.length_a   1.000
_cell.length_b   1.000
_cell.length_c   1.000
_cell.angle_alpha   90.00
_cell.angle_beta   90.00
_cell.angle_gamma   90.00
#
_symmetry.space_group_name_H-M   'P 1'
#
loop_
_entity.id
_entity.type
_entity.pdbx_description
1 polymer ?
#
loop_
_entity_poly.entity_id
_entity_poly.type
_entity_poly.pdbx_seq_one_letter_code
_entity_poly.pdbx_strand_id
1 'polypeptide(L)'
;LIHKLFDSQKPFGEEINRKLMRDFRLYMLVGGMPQAVDEYIKTNNFRKVDDVKRDILNLYEDDFKKIDATGKISMLFDAIPAQLNKNASRYQVSSVLTNNRADNTLELIAELKDSKTVLVSYHANDPSAGMSTNKDLTRFKLFLCDTGLFTTLMFKDKDFTENIIYEKLLNEQLGNNLGYLSEN
;
A
#
# COMPACT_ATOMS: atom_id res chain seq x y z
N LEU A 1 28.06 5.91 -3.45
CA LEU A 1 28.38 5.99 -2.03
C LEU A 1 27.60 4.96 -1.22
N ILE A 2 26.26 4.94 -1.31
CA ILE A 2 25.36 4.05 -0.55
C ILE A 2 25.74 2.58 -0.78
N HIS A 3 25.87 2.10 -2.02
CA HIS A 3 26.26 0.73 -2.33
C HIS A 3 27.61 0.35 -1.70
N LYS A 4 28.62 1.23 -1.79
CA LYS A 4 29.92 0.98 -1.20
C LYS A 4 29.89 0.84 0.33
N LEU A 5 29.05 1.64 1.00
CA LEU A 5 28.89 1.56 2.45
C LEU A 5 28.10 0.31 2.86
N PHE A 6 27.07 -0.04 2.09
CA PHE A 6 26.32 -1.28 2.27
C PHE A 6 27.23 -2.51 2.11
N ASP A 7 27.96 -2.59 1.00
CA ASP A 7 28.89 -3.70 0.71
C ASP A 7 29.98 -3.84 1.76
N SER A 8 30.46 -2.72 2.31
CA SER A 8 31.49 -2.71 3.36
C SER A 8 30.94 -2.86 4.77
N GLN A 9 29.61 -2.97 4.94
CA GLN A 9 28.90 -3.05 6.23
C GLN A 9 29.28 -1.92 7.21
N LYS A 10 29.58 -0.74 6.69
CA LYS A 10 29.90 0.44 7.49
C LYS A 10 28.65 1.28 7.75
N PRO A 11 28.48 1.79 8.98
CA PRO A 11 27.35 2.64 9.30
C PRO A 11 27.42 3.95 8.52
N PHE A 12 26.24 4.46 8.13
CA PHE A 12 26.10 5.82 7.60
C PHE A 12 26.32 6.83 8.75
N GLY A 13 26.99 7.95 8.47
CA GLY A 13 26.98 9.07 9.40
C GLY A 13 25.56 9.65 9.54
N GLU A 14 25.29 10.34 10.65
CA GLU A 14 23.95 10.86 10.97
C GLU A 14 23.36 11.75 9.86
N GLU A 15 24.17 12.56 9.22
CA GLU A 15 23.75 13.46 8.14
C GLU A 15 23.24 12.68 6.93
N ILE A 16 24.00 11.65 6.50
CA ILE A 16 23.61 10.78 5.38
C ILE A 16 22.35 9.99 5.74
N ASN A 17 22.28 9.47 6.96
CA ASN A 17 21.12 8.73 7.43
C ASN A 17 19.85 9.61 7.42
N ARG A 18 19.92 10.84 7.94
CA ARG A 18 18.78 11.78 7.92
C ARG A 18 18.31 12.08 6.50
N LYS A 19 19.24 12.30 5.57
CA LYS A 19 18.89 12.52 4.16
C LYS A 19 18.22 11.30 3.55
N LEU A 20 18.78 10.11 3.73
CA LEU A 20 18.20 8.86 3.22
C LEU A 20 16.79 8.61 3.77
N MET A 21 16.59 8.82 5.07
CA MET A 21 15.28 8.65 5.69
C MET A 21 14.25 9.65 5.17
N ARG A 22 14.66 10.89 4.91
CA ARG A 22 13.80 11.89 4.28
C ARG A 22 13.42 11.49 2.85
N ASP A 23 14.40 11.07 2.05
CA ASP A 23 14.18 10.65 0.67
C ASP A 23 13.31 9.38 0.63
N PHE A 24 13.50 8.45 1.56
CA PHE A 24 12.66 7.26 1.70
C PHE A 24 11.21 7.60 2.07
N ARG A 25 11.00 8.52 3.01
CA ARG A 25 9.64 9.01 3.34
C ARG A 25 8.99 9.70 2.15
N LEU A 26 9.75 10.53 1.45
CA LEU A 26 9.27 11.17 0.23
C LEU A 26 8.82 10.13 -0.80
N TYR A 27 9.63 9.09 -1.01
CA TYR A 27 9.27 7.97 -1.88
C TYR A 27 7.98 7.29 -1.42
N MET A 28 7.82 6.99 -0.14
CA MET A 28 6.58 6.39 0.39
C MET A 28 5.35 7.26 0.15
N LEU A 29 5.49 8.59 0.16
CA LEU A 29 4.37 9.52 0.00
C LEU A 29 4.00 9.77 -1.46
N VAL A 30 4.99 9.92 -2.33
CA VAL A 30 4.78 10.15 -3.77
C VAL A 30 4.46 8.84 -4.48
N GLY A 31 5.13 7.76 -4.08
CA GLY A 31 5.04 6.44 -4.73
C GLY A 31 5.94 6.32 -5.95
N GLY A 32 5.74 5.22 -6.68
CA GLY A 32 6.47 4.90 -7.90
C GLY A 32 5.64 5.05 -9.18
N MET A 33 4.37 5.52 -9.10
CA MET A 33 3.55 5.75 -10.28
C MET A 33 4.13 6.86 -11.15
N PRO A 34 4.46 6.61 -12.44
CA PRO A 34 5.18 7.56 -13.28
C PRO A 34 4.52 8.94 -13.36
N GLN A 35 3.18 8.99 -13.44
CA GLN A 35 2.44 10.24 -13.50
C GLN A 35 2.55 11.04 -12.19
N ALA A 36 2.51 10.36 -11.04
CA ALA A 36 2.65 10.99 -9.72
C ALA A 36 4.06 11.53 -9.50
N VAL A 37 5.07 10.76 -9.92
CA VAL A 37 6.49 11.18 -9.84
C VAL A 37 6.75 12.37 -10.76
N ASP A 38 6.27 12.34 -11.99
CA ASP A 38 6.41 13.42 -12.97
C ASP A 38 5.75 14.73 -12.46
N GLU A 39 4.51 14.62 -11.91
CA GLU A 39 3.83 15.76 -11.32
C GLU A 39 4.61 16.35 -10.12
N TYR A 40 5.15 15.49 -9.26
CA TYR A 40 5.97 15.95 -8.14
C TYR A 40 7.23 16.68 -8.61
N ILE A 41 7.95 16.13 -9.60
CA ILE A 41 9.17 16.76 -10.14
C ILE A 41 8.87 18.12 -10.75
N LYS A 42 7.75 18.25 -11.47
CA LYS A 42 7.33 19.50 -12.12
C LYS A 42 6.88 20.58 -11.17
N THR A 43 6.18 20.20 -10.10
CA THR A 43 5.41 21.16 -9.29
C THR A 43 5.88 21.26 -7.85
N ASN A 44 6.58 20.25 -7.32
CA ASN A 44 6.90 20.10 -5.91
C ASN A 44 5.67 20.34 -4.99
N ASN A 45 4.49 19.88 -5.44
CA ASN A 45 3.22 20.16 -4.78
C ASN A 45 2.47 18.84 -4.52
N PHE A 46 2.37 18.44 -3.26
CA PHE A 46 1.72 17.19 -2.85
C PHE A 46 0.23 17.15 -3.18
N ARG A 47 -0.48 18.28 -3.17
CA ARG A 47 -1.89 18.31 -3.55
C ARG A 47 -2.08 17.88 -5.00
N LYS A 48 -1.28 18.40 -5.92
CA LYS A 48 -1.34 18.00 -7.34
C LYS A 48 -0.96 16.54 -7.54
N VAL A 49 0.00 16.05 -6.78
CA VAL A 49 0.36 14.62 -6.76
C VAL A 49 -0.80 13.77 -6.22
N ASP A 50 -1.51 14.24 -5.20
CA ASP A 50 -2.68 13.57 -4.65
C ASP A 50 -3.83 13.51 -5.68
N ASP A 51 -4.09 14.60 -6.41
CA ASP A 51 -5.08 14.63 -7.48
C ASP A 51 -4.78 13.55 -8.55
N VAL A 52 -3.53 13.46 -9.01
CA VAL A 52 -3.10 12.42 -9.98
C VAL A 52 -3.30 11.00 -9.41
N LYS A 53 -2.95 10.78 -8.14
CA LYS A 53 -3.13 9.46 -7.51
C LYS A 53 -4.60 9.10 -7.33
N ARG A 54 -5.47 10.06 -7.05
CA ARG A 54 -6.92 9.86 -7.00
C ARG A 54 -7.48 9.47 -8.36
N ASP A 55 -7.02 10.10 -9.43
CA ASP A 55 -7.42 9.71 -10.78
C ASP A 55 -7.01 8.26 -11.09
N ILE A 56 -5.81 7.84 -10.69
CA ILE A 56 -5.37 6.44 -10.83
C ILE A 56 -6.27 5.49 -10.02
N LEU A 57 -6.60 5.84 -8.77
CA LEU A 57 -7.49 5.02 -7.93
C LEU A 57 -8.91 4.92 -8.51
N ASN A 58 -9.44 6.01 -9.09
CA ASN A 58 -10.73 6.01 -9.78
C ASN A 58 -10.72 5.07 -10.99
N LEU A 59 -9.63 5.05 -11.77
CA LEU A 59 -9.48 4.09 -12.88
C LEU A 59 -9.47 2.64 -12.38
N TYR A 60 -8.81 2.35 -11.25
CA TYR A 60 -8.85 1.02 -10.64
C TYR A 60 -10.26 0.62 -10.24
N GLU A 61 -11.03 1.54 -9.63
CA GLU A 61 -12.42 1.28 -9.28
C GLU A 61 -13.31 0.97 -10.49
N ASP A 62 -13.11 1.70 -11.57
CA ASP A 62 -13.86 1.46 -12.81
C ASP A 62 -13.52 0.12 -13.44
N ASP A 63 -12.27 -0.31 -13.35
CA ASP A 63 -11.85 -1.65 -13.79
C ASP A 63 -12.40 -2.74 -12.85
N PHE A 64 -12.41 -2.53 -11.54
CA PHE A 64 -13.02 -3.47 -10.59
C PHE A 64 -14.52 -3.66 -10.85
N LYS A 65 -15.27 -2.60 -11.17
CA LYS A 65 -16.70 -2.67 -11.53
C LYS A 65 -16.95 -3.51 -12.79
N LYS A 66 -16.00 -3.53 -13.74
CA LYS A 66 -16.09 -4.38 -14.94
C LYS A 66 -15.88 -5.86 -14.60
N ILE A 67 -15.00 -6.17 -13.64
CA ILE A 67 -14.70 -7.52 -13.19
C ILE A 67 -15.82 -8.03 -12.26
N ASP A 68 -16.23 -7.21 -11.30
CA ASP A 68 -17.23 -7.55 -10.28
C ASP A 68 -18.28 -6.44 -10.16
N ALA A 69 -19.42 -6.62 -10.82
CA ALA A 69 -20.55 -5.70 -10.75
C ALA A 69 -21.21 -5.64 -9.35
N THR A 70 -20.88 -6.56 -8.44
CA THR A 70 -21.39 -6.54 -7.06
C THR A 70 -20.63 -5.57 -6.15
N GLY A 71 -19.48 -5.06 -6.60
CA GLY A 71 -18.64 -4.11 -5.88
C GLY A 71 -17.82 -4.70 -4.74
N LYS A 72 -17.81 -6.02 -4.57
CA LYS A 72 -17.08 -6.68 -3.48
C LYS A 72 -15.57 -6.53 -3.61
N ILE A 73 -15.06 -6.55 -4.85
CA ILE A 73 -13.62 -6.32 -5.13
C ILE A 73 -13.24 -4.91 -4.67
N SER A 74 -14.01 -3.89 -5.02
CA SER A 74 -13.78 -2.51 -4.57
C SER A 74 -13.80 -2.41 -3.03
N MET A 75 -14.78 -3.04 -2.38
CA MET A 75 -14.85 -3.06 -0.92
C MET A 75 -13.63 -3.70 -0.27
N LEU A 76 -13.12 -4.80 -0.82
CA LEU A 76 -11.91 -5.46 -0.33
C LEU A 76 -10.68 -4.57 -0.53
N PHE A 77 -10.55 -3.93 -1.68
CA PHE A 77 -9.46 -3.00 -1.97
C PHE A 77 -9.46 -1.80 -1.02
N ASP A 78 -10.59 -1.13 -0.88
CA ASP A 78 -10.75 0.06 -0.03
C ASP A 78 -10.49 -0.22 1.46
N ALA A 79 -10.74 -1.43 1.90
CA ALA A 79 -10.53 -1.83 3.30
C ALA A 79 -9.05 -2.10 3.64
N ILE A 80 -8.13 -2.18 2.67
CA ILE A 80 -6.72 -2.54 2.91
C ILE A 80 -6.07 -1.64 3.98
N PRO A 81 -6.15 -0.29 3.92
CA PRO A 81 -5.55 0.55 4.94
C PRO A 81 -6.07 0.27 6.36
N ALA A 82 -7.38 0.10 6.50
CA ALA A 82 -8.01 -0.20 7.79
C ALA A 82 -7.61 -1.58 8.33
N GLN A 83 -7.40 -2.57 7.46
CA GLN A 83 -6.97 -3.91 7.85
C GLN A 83 -5.50 -3.94 8.31
N LEU A 84 -4.61 -3.21 7.62
CA LEU A 84 -3.21 -3.08 8.02
C LEU A 84 -3.08 -2.29 9.33
N ASN A 85 -3.86 -1.24 9.53
CA ASN A 85 -3.85 -0.45 10.77
C ASN A 85 -4.27 -1.25 12.02
N LYS A 86 -5.04 -2.32 11.88
CA LYS A 86 -5.44 -3.19 13.00
C LYS A 86 -4.31 -4.07 13.54
N ASN A 87 -3.13 -4.09 12.91
CA ASN A 87 -2.02 -5.00 13.23
C ASN A 87 -2.44 -6.48 13.32
N ALA A 88 -3.48 -6.86 12.57
CA ALA A 88 -3.97 -8.22 12.54
C ALA A 88 -2.98 -9.12 11.79
N SER A 89 -2.85 -10.38 12.24
CA SER A 89 -1.97 -11.37 11.59
C SER A 89 -2.43 -11.76 10.19
N ARG A 90 -3.66 -11.40 9.81
CA ARG A 90 -4.27 -11.69 8.50
C ARG A 90 -5.32 -10.65 8.14
N TYR A 91 -5.63 -10.54 6.86
CA TYR A 91 -6.76 -9.79 6.34
C TYR A 91 -8.08 -10.47 6.76
N GLN A 92 -8.98 -9.73 7.39
CA GLN A 92 -10.25 -10.26 7.91
C GLN A 92 -11.39 -9.99 6.92
N VAL A 93 -11.56 -10.87 5.93
CA VAL A 93 -12.60 -10.71 4.89
C VAL A 93 -14.00 -10.58 5.48
N SER A 94 -14.32 -11.33 6.53
CA SER A 94 -15.63 -11.29 7.18
C SER A 94 -15.97 -9.95 7.85
N SER A 95 -14.98 -9.11 8.13
CA SER A 95 -15.21 -7.76 8.64
C SER A 95 -15.52 -6.75 7.53
N VAL A 96 -15.32 -7.11 6.27
CA VAL A 96 -15.57 -6.28 5.09
C VAL A 96 -16.81 -6.78 4.34
N LEU A 97 -16.86 -8.10 4.12
CA LEU A 97 -17.95 -8.76 3.38
C LEU A 97 -18.75 -9.65 4.34
N THR A 98 -19.93 -9.20 4.72
CA THR A 98 -20.88 -9.99 5.51
C THR A 98 -21.51 -11.08 4.62
N ASN A 99 -21.66 -12.29 5.18
CA ASN A 99 -22.33 -13.43 4.51
C ASN A 99 -21.63 -13.92 3.21
N ASN A 100 -20.34 -13.72 3.06
CA ASN A 100 -19.60 -14.25 1.91
C ASN A 100 -19.14 -15.69 2.18
N ARG A 101 -19.34 -16.61 1.18
CA ARG A 101 -18.85 -17.99 1.28
C ARG A 101 -17.35 -18.03 1.02
N ALA A 102 -16.66 -19.00 1.62
CA ALA A 102 -15.21 -19.14 1.50
C ALA A 102 -14.73 -19.29 0.05
N ASP A 103 -15.44 -20.08 -0.76
CA ASP A 103 -15.09 -20.31 -2.17
C ASP A 103 -15.15 -19.01 -2.97
N ASN A 104 -16.22 -18.23 -2.80
CA ASN A 104 -16.37 -16.93 -3.44
C ASN A 104 -15.30 -15.92 -2.97
N THR A 105 -14.83 -16.02 -1.73
CA THR A 105 -13.72 -15.20 -1.23
C THR A 105 -12.43 -15.46 -2.00
N LEU A 106 -12.10 -16.72 -2.24
CA LEU A 106 -10.88 -17.09 -2.98
C LEU A 106 -10.92 -16.58 -4.43
N GLU A 107 -12.07 -16.65 -5.08
CA GLU A 107 -12.28 -16.07 -6.42
C GLU A 107 -12.04 -14.55 -6.41
N LEU A 108 -12.67 -13.82 -5.52
CA LEU A 108 -12.49 -12.37 -5.41
C LEU A 108 -11.04 -11.96 -5.14
N ILE A 109 -10.32 -12.72 -4.29
CA ILE A 109 -8.90 -12.46 -4.02
C ILE A 109 -8.03 -12.81 -5.24
N ALA A 110 -8.38 -13.83 -6.00
CA ALA A 110 -7.68 -14.18 -7.24
C ALA A 110 -7.85 -13.07 -8.29
N GLU A 111 -9.07 -12.59 -8.50
CA GLU A 111 -9.38 -11.47 -9.41
C GLU A 111 -8.62 -10.19 -9.00
N LEU A 112 -8.67 -9.85 -7.70
CA LEU A 112 -7.97 -8.70 -7.17
C LEU A 112 -6.45 -8.81 -7.36
N LYS A 113 -5.87 -9.99 -7.16
CA LYS A 113 -4.46 -10.27 -7.43
C LYS A 113 -4.12 -10.15 -8.91
N ASP A 114 -4.99 -10.68 -9.78
CA ASP A 114 -4.77 -10.69 -11.22
C ASP A 114 -4.89 -9.29 -11.83
N SER A 115 -5.61 -8.37 -11.19
CA SER A 115 -5.63 -6.95 -11.56
C SER A 115 -4.27 -6.25 -11.44
N LYS A 116 -3.30 -6.86 -10.73
CA LYS A 116 -1.96 -6.30 -10.43
C LYS A 116 -1.97 -5.01 -9.61
N THR A 117 -3.09 -4.66 -9.03
CA THR A 117 -3.22 -3.48 -8.15
C THR A 117 -2.82 -3.77 -6.71
N VAL A 118 -2.79 -5.05 -6.34
CA VAL A 118 -2.41 -5.52 -4.99
C VAL A 118 -1.37 -6.62 -5.01
N LEU A 119 -0.64 -6.70 -3.93
CA LEU A 119 0.24 -7.81 -3.58
C LEU A 119 -0.44 -8.66 -2.50
N VAL A 120 -0.41 -9.97 -2.67
CA VAL A 120 -0.97 -10.91 -1.69
C VAL A 120 0.17 -11.68 -1.02
N SER A 121 0.32 -11.47 0.29
CA SER A 121 1.26 -12.24 1.11
C SER A 121 0.51 -13.33 1.86
N TYR A 122 0.85 -14.58 1.60
CA TYR A 122 0.22 -15.74 2.25
C TYR A 122 1.05 -16.26 3.41
N HIS A 123 0.38 -16.78 4.41
CA HIS A 123 1.04 -17.48 5.50
C HIS A 123 1.60 -18.82 4.99
N ALA A 124 2.84 -19.15 5.39
CA ALA A 124 3.45 -20.46 5.18
C ALA A 124 3.66 -21.13 6.53
N ASN A 125 3.17 -22.37 6.69
CA ASN A 125 3.28 -23.11 7.94
C ASN A 125 4.70 -23.60 8.20
N ASP A 126 5.45 -23.91 7.14
CA ASP A 126 6.85 -24.35 7.21
C ASP A 126 7.65 -23.72 6.06
N PRO A 127 8.51 -22.73 6.34
CA PRO A 127 9.32 -22.08 5.32
C PRO A 127 10.48 -22.95 4.83
N SER A 128 10.84 -24.05 5.55
CA SER A 128 11.95 -24.93 5.17
C SER A 128 11.61 -25.92 4.06
N ALA A 129 10.34 -26.24 3.88
CA ALA A 129 9.84 -27.27 2.95
C ALA A 129 9.27 -26.73 1.63
N GLY A 130 9.72 -25.58 1.16
CA GLY A 130 9.21 -24.94 -0.04
C GLY A 130 7.86 -24.23 0.18
N MET A 131 7.85 -22.90 0.00
CA MET A 131 6.69 -22.06 0.37
C MET A 131 5.41 -22.40 -0.40
N SER A 132 5.52 -22.92 -1.64
CA SER A 132 4.36 -23.25 -2.47
C SER A 132 3.53 -24.42 -1.94
N THR A 133 4.16 -25.38 -1.25
CA THR A 133 3.50 -26.57 -0.70
C THR A 133 2.86 -26.36 0.65
N ASN A 134 3.34 -25.34 1.40
CA ASN A 134 2.90 -25.05 2.77
C ASN A 134 2.11 -23.73 2.89
N LYS A 135 1.66 -23.22 1.75
CA LYS A 135 0.90 -21.96 1.67
C LYS A 135 -0.54 -22.15 2.13
N ASP A 136 -0.95 -21.37 3.13
CA ASP A 136 -2.33 -21.31 3.58
C ASP A 136 -3.08 -20.21 2.82
N LEU A 137 -3.97 -20.60 1.92
CA LEU A 137 -4.77 -19.69 1.10
C LEU A 137 -5.83 -18.91 1.91
N THR A 138 -6.13 -19.35 3.12
CA THR A 138 -7.12 -18.70 3.99
C THR A 138 -6.52 -17.66 4.92
N ARG A 139 -5.18 -17.63 5.02
CA ARG A 139 -4.43 -16.70 5.86
C ARG A 139 -3.48 -15.87 5.01
N PHE A 140 -3.90 -14.66 4.71
CA PHE A 140 -3.14 -13.74 3.85
C PHE A 140 -3.24 -12.30 4.37
N LYS A 141 -2.32 -11.46 3.93
CA LYS A 141 -2.41 -10.00 3.98
C LYS A 141 -2.49 -9.45 2.57
N LEU A 142 -3.15 -8.31 2.41
CA LEU A 142 -3.21 -7.55 1.17
C LEU A 142 -2.44 -6.25 1.35
N PHE A 143 -1.63 -5.92 0.35
CA PHE A 143 -0.88 -4.68 0.26
C PHE A 143 -1.16 -4.04 -1.09
N LEU A 144 -1.16 -2.71 -1.19
CA LEU A 144 -1.19 -2.06 -2.48
C LEU A 144 0.16 -2.24 -3.20
N CYS A 145 0.12 -2.26 -4.52
CA CYS A 145 1.34 -2.32 -5.33
C CYS A 145 2.20 -1.05 -5.25
N ASP A 146 1.64 0.04 -4.72
CA ASP A 146 2.31 1.34 -4.64
C ASP A 146 2.01 2.04 -3.31
N THR A 147 3.06 2.50 -2.62
CA THR A 147 2.94 3.17 -1.31
C THR A 147 2.32 4.55 -1.40
N GLY A 148 2.54 5.28 -2.51
CA GLY A 148 1.92 6.58 -2.74
C GLY A 148 0.41 6.47 -2.93
N LEU A 149 -0.05 5.46 -3.69
CA LEU A 149 -1.49 5.16 -3.82
C LEU A 149 -2.09 4.75 -2.48
N PHE A 150 -1.36 3.96 -1.68
CA PHE A 150 -1.79 3.58 -0.33
C PHE A 150 -2.01 4.82 0.55
N THR A 151 -1.09 5.78 0.52
CA THR A 151 -1.22 7.04 1.27
C THR A 151 -2.49 7.80 0.86
N THR A 152 -2.79 7.90 -0.43
CA THR A 152 -4.01 8.56 -0.91
C THR A 152 -5.27 7.77 -0.53
N LEU A 153 -5.23 6.45 -0.62
CA LEU A 153 -6.36 5.58 -0.23
C LEU A 153 -6.71 5.70 1.25
N MET A 154 -5.73 5.92 2.14
CA MET A 154 -5.97 6.17 3.57
C MET A 154 -6.85 7.39 3.83
N PHE A 155 -6.83 8.37 2.94
CA PHE A 155 -7.59 9.62 3.04
C PHE A 155 -8.65 9.74 1.94
N LYS A 156 -9.13 8.61 1.41
CA LYS A 156 -10.11 8.57 0.32
C LYS A 156 -11.44 9.25 0.66
N ASP A 157 -11.82 9.23 1.94
CA ASP A 157 -13.03 9.86 2.49
C ASP A 157 -12.99 11.39 2.47
N LYS A 158 -11.83 11.99 2.17
CA LYS A 158 -11.67 13.43 2.01
C LYS A 158 -11.61 13.81 0.55
N ASP A 159 -12.07 15.02 0.21
CA ASP A 159 -12.00 15.54 -1.16
C ASP A 159 -10.56 15.62 -1.68
N PHE A 160 -9.61 15.83 -0.78
CA PHE A 160 -8.17 15.82 -1.05
C PHE A 160 -7.37 15.59 0.24
N THR A 161 -6.13 15.15 0.09
CA THR A 161 -5.21 15.06 1.22
C THR A 161 -4.44 16.38 1.35
N GLU A 162 -4.63 17.09 2.45
CA GLU A 162 -4.00 18.40 2.67
C GLU A 162 -2.47 18.30 2.69
N ASN A 163 -1.79 19.32 2.16
CA ASN A 163 -0.32 19.41 2.20
C ASN A 163 0.24 19.26 3.61
N ILE A 164 -0.45 19.81 4.62
CA ILE A 164 -0.04 19.70 6.02
C ILE A 164 0.01 18.24 6.52
N ILE A 165 -0.83 17.35 5.98
CA ILE A 165 -0.79 15.92 6.31
C ILE A 165 0.47 15.28 5.73
N TYR A 166 0.82 15.61 4.48
CA TYR A 166 2.06 15.16 3.86
C TYR A 166 3.31 15.68 4.59
N GLU A 167 3.30 16.94 4.99
CA GLU A 167 4.40 17.52 5.79
C GLU A 167 4.56 16.84 7.15
N LYS A 168 3.45 16.53 7.82
CA LYS A 168 3.48 15.78 9.09
C LYS A 168 4.03 14.37 8.92
N LEU A 169 3.67 13.68 7.83
CA LEU A 169 4.21 12.36 7.48
C LEU A 169 5.72 12.43 7.20
N LEU A 170 6.16 13.44 6.44
CA LEU A 170 7.58 13.67 6.17
C LEU A 170 8.41 13.94 7.45
N ASN A 171 7.83 14.65 8.41
CA ASN A 171 8.49 15.10 9.63
C ASN A 171 8.26 14.18 10.84
N GLU A 172 7.72 12.97 10.65
CA GLU A 172 7.43 11.98 11.71
C GLU A 172 6.43 12.45 12.78
N GLN A 173 5.67 13.51 12.51
CA GLN A 173 4.75 14.11 13.48
C GLN A 173 3.41 13.38 13.61
N LEU A 174 3.14 12.38 12.78
CA LEU A 174 1.91 11.57 12.79
C LEU A 174 2.04 10.27 13.61
N GLY A 175 3.03 10.17 14.49
CA GLY A 175 3.16 9.07 15.45
C GLY A 175 3.17 7.68 14.79
N ASN A 176 2.38 6.76 15.32
CA ASN A 176 2.36 5.34 14.91
C ASN A 176 1.90 5.07 13.46
N ASN A 177 1.51 6.11 12.71
CA ASN A 177 0.92 5.93 11.38
C ASN A 177 1.94 5.58 10.28
N LEU A 178 3.24 5.72 10.53
CA LEU A 178 4.28 5.32 9.57
C LEU A 178 4.55 3.81 9.57
N GLY A 179 4.23 3.09 10.65
CA GLY A 179 4.50 1.66 10.77
C GLY A 179 3.79 0.85 9.68
N TYR A 180 2.50 1.05 9.48
CA TYR A 180 1.74 0.34 8.45
C TYR A 180 1.96 0.90 7.03
N LEU A 181 2.39 2.17 6.89
CA LEU A 181 2.84 2.70 5.61
C LEU A 181 4.13 2.00 5.15
N SER A 182 5.05 1.72 6.07
CA SER A 182 6.27 0.97 5.78
C SER A 182 6.04 -0.54 5.67
N GLU A 183 4.95 -1.07 6.25
CA GLU A 183 4.52 -2.45 6.06
C GLU A 183 3.93 -2.66 4.66
N ASN A 184 3.20 -1.67 4.11
CA ASN A 184 2.71 -1.72 2.74
C ASN A 184 3.85 -1.59 1.74
#